data_0d08f560cdfc9b58612e25ebbbedad27
#
_entry.id   0d08f560cdfc9b58612e25ebbbedad27
#
_cell.length_a   1.000
_cell.length_b   1.000
_cell.length_c   1.000
_cell.angle_alpha   90.00
_cell.angle_beta   90.00
_cell.angle_gamma   90.00
#
_symmetry.space_group_name_H-M   'P 1'
#
loop_
_entity.id
_entity.type
_entity.pdbx_description
1 polymer ?
#
loop_
_entity_poly.entity_id
_entity_poly.type
_entity_poly.pdbx_seq_one_letter_code
_entity_poly.pdbx_strand_id
1 'polypeptide(L)'
;MTDIEELVRRVAAKAKATSTTLPPAATAEEVAEAEAILGFTLPPLLASLYREVANGGYGPDYQLLPLIGEGHTILSEYRSERSASAEEETPYWPADVLPILDWGCGMYAAVDCRSETATVLLFDPNPMTDDGAEAWFLDAESLTEWLETWLAGTGWYREDAYEDENVAYPDPWDMAASRIAE
;
A
#
# COMPACT_ATOMS: atom_id res chain seq x y z
N MET A 1 -19.34 2.51 17.83
CA MET A 1 -18.25 2.81 16.87
C MET A 1 -17.38 1.56 16.77
N THR A 2 -17.19 1.06 15.56
CA THR A 2 -16.28 -0.06 15.34
C THR A 2 -14.83 0.40 15.46
N ASP A 3 -13.90 -0.53 15.69
CA ASP A 3 -12.48 -0.20 15.74
C ASP A 3 -12.00 0.43 14.42
N ILE A 4 -12.56 -0.01 13.29
CA ILE A 4 -12.27 0.54 11.95
C ILE A 4 -12.76 1.98 11.83
N GLU A 5 -13.98 2.29 12.27
CA GLU A 5 -14.52 3.67 12.21
C GLU A 5 -13.70 4.64 13.04
N GLU A 6 -13.24 4.20 14.22
CA GLU A 6 -12.37 5.02 15.06
C GLU A 6 -11.00 5.27 14.42
N LEU A 7 -10.42 4.24 13.83
CA LEU A 7 -9.15 4.35 13.11
C LEU A 7 -9.26 5.30 11.91
N VAL A 8 -10.28 5.13 11.08
CA VAL A 8 -10.54 6.00 9.92
C VAL A 8 -10.72 7.45 10.35
N ARG A 9 -11.43 7.71 11.46
CA ARG A 9 -11.60 9.06 12.01
C ARG A 9 -10.25 9.67 12.44
N ARG A 10 -9.38 8.91 13.07
CA ARG A 10 -8.03 9.36 13.50
C ARG A 10 -7.13 9.63 12.29
N VAL A 11 -7.17 8.74 11.30
CA VAL A 11 -6.47 8.92 10.02
C VAL A 11 -6.94 10.19 9.33
N ALA A 12 -8.25 10.41 9.22
CA ALA A 12 -8.82 11.62 8.62
C ALA A 12 -8.40 12.91 9.35
N ALA A 13 -8.33 12.86 10.68
CA ALA A 13 -7.88 14.00 11.48
C ALA A 13 -6.40 14.33 11.20
N LYS A 14 -5.51 13.33 11.16
CA LYS A 14 -4.10 13.52 10.83
C LYS A 14 -3.91 13.97 9.38
N ALA A 15 -4.64 13.38 8.44
CA ALA A 15 -4.58 13.75 7.03
C ALA A 15 -4.90 15.26 6.84
N LYS A 16 -5.96 15.74 7.48
CA LYS A 16 -6.33 17.17 7.46
C LYS A 16 -5.30 18.08 8.12
N ALA A 17 -4.62 17.60 9.16
CA ALA A 17 -3.61 18.36 9.87
C ALA A 17 -2.28 18.46 9.12
N THR A 18 -1.93 17.44 8.32
CA THR A 18 -0.63 17.33 7.65
C THR A 18 -0.64 17.66 6.16
N SER A 19 -1.82 17.61 5.51
CA SER A 19 -1.96 17.90 4.09
C SER A 19 -2.60 19.26 3.85
N THR A 20 -1.98 20.07 2.99
CA THR A 20 -2.46 21.42 2.65
C THR A 20 -3.76 21.36 1.85
N THR A 21 -3.89 20.36 0.99
CA THR A 21 -5.04 20.15 0.12
C THR A 21 -5.26 18.66 -0.06
N LEU A 22 -6.38 18.15 0.43
CA LEU A 22 -6.82 16.78 0.19
C LEU A 22 -7.73 16.73 -1.04
N PRO A 23 -7.55 15.75 -1.93
CA PRO A 23 -8.53 15.51 -2.99
C PRO A 23 -9.87 15.05 -2.40
N PRO A 24 -10.97 15.19 -3.14
CA PRO A 24 -12.25 14.61 -2.71
C PRO A 24 -12.13 13.12 -2.45
N ALA A 25 -12.91 12.61 -1.51
CA ALA A 25 -13.05 11.18 -1.31
C ALA A 25 -13.68 10.51 -2.55
N ALA A 26 -13.30 9.28 -2.82
CA ALA A 26 -13.90 8.49 -3.89
C ALA A 26 -15.35 8.13 -3.54
N THR A 27 -16.22 8.13 -4.53
CA THR A 27 -17.60 7.67 -4.37
C THR A 27 -17.68 6.14 -4.27
N ALA A 28 -18.81 5.63 -3.81
CA ALA A 28 -19.04 4.19 -3.79
C ALA A 28 -19.01 3.58 -5.20
N GLU A 29 -19.48 4.31 -6.20
CA GLU A 29 -19.46 3.91 -7.60
C GLU A 29 -18.03 3.84 -8.15
N GLU A 30 -17.19 4.82 -7.83
CA GLU A 30 -15.77 4.83 -8.22
C GLU A 30 -14.98 3.68 -7.59
N VAL A 31 -15.24 3.35 -6.33
CA VAL A 31 -14.64 2.17 -5.68
C VAL A 31 -15.10 0.88 -6.36
N ALA A 32 -16.41 0.74 -6.64
CA ALA A 32 -16.95 -0.42 -7.34
C ALA A 32 -16.39 -0.55 -8.78
N GLU A 33 -16.18 0.56 -9.48
CA GLU A 33 -15.53 0.59 -10.79
C GLU A 33 -14.07 0.12 -10.69
N ALA A 34 -13.33 0.60 -9.70
CA ALA A 34 -11.95 0.17 -9.45
C ALA A 34 -11.87 -1.35 -9.20
N GLU A 35 -12.75 -1.88 -8.33
CA GLU A 35 -12.83 -3.32 -8.05
C GLU A 35 -13.19 -4.13 -9.29
N ALA A 36 -14.10 -3.64 -10.12
CA ALA A 36 -14.45 -4.30 -11.39
C ALA A 36 -13.27 -4.34 -12.37
N ILE A 37 -12.47 -3.28 -12.42
CA ILE A 37 -11.26 -3.20 -13.24
C ILE A 37 -10.16 -4.13 -12.72
N LEU A 38 -9.99 -4.20 -11.40
CA LEU A 38 -9.02 -5.07 -10.74
C LEU A 38 -9.39 -6.56 -10.84
N GLY A 39 -10.68 -6.87 -10.81
CA GLY A 39 -11.21 -8.24 -10.78
C GLY A 39 -11.29 -8.85 -9.38
N PHE A 40 -11.06 -8.05 -8.34
CA PHE A 40 -11.18 -8.45 -6.93
C PHE A 40 -11.60 -7.25 -6.06
N THR A 41 -12.10 -7.53 -4.86
CA THR A 41 -12.55 -6.50 -3.92
C THR A 41 -11.40 -5.94 -3.09
N LEU A 42 -11.49 -4.66 -2.76
CA LEU A 42 -10.56 -4.03 -1.82
C LEU A 42 -10.82 -4.54 -0.38
N PRO A 43 -9.77 -4.68 0.43
CA PRO A 43 -9.96 -4.86 1.86
C PRO A 43 -10.86 -3.77 2.44
N PRO A 44 -11.79 -4.09 3.36
CA PRO A 44 -12.79 -3.12 3.85
C PRO A 44 -12.19 -1.83 4.40
N LEU A 45 -11.10 -1.93 5.15
CA LEU A 45 -10.42 -0.74 5.69
C LEU A 45 -9.84 0.12 4.56
N LEU A 46 -9.21 -0.49 3.55
CA LEU A 46 -8.67 0.25 2.41
C LEU A 46 -9.78 0.98 1.63
N ALA A 47 -10.91 0.31 1.38
CA ALA A 47 -12.07 0.93 0.76
C ALA A 47 -12.62 2.11 1.58
N SER A 48 -12.70 1.96 2.92
CA SER A 48 -13.13 3.05 3.81
C SER A 48 -12.18 4.25 3.77
N LEU A 49 -10.88 4.03 3.70
CA LEU A 49 -9.91 5.12 3.57
C LEU A 49 -10.19 5.99 2.32
N TYR A 50 -10.41 5.37 1.18
CA TYR A 50 -10.70 6.10 -0.07
C TYR A 50 -12.06 6.76 -0.09
N ARG A 51 -13.06 6.17 0.56
CA ARG A 51 -14.44 6.68 0.60
C ARG A 51 -14.70 7.74 1.66
N GLU A 52 -13.95 7.73 2.77
CA GLU A 52 -14.27 8.53 3.95
C GLU A 52 -13.18 9.57 4.29
N VAL A 53 -11.94 9.35 3.83
CA VAL A 53 -10.84 10.30 4.06
C VAL A 53 -10.58 11.15 2.82
N ALA A 54 -10.02 10.57 1.79
CA ALA A 54 -9.72 11.22 0.52
C ALA A 54 -9.28 10.18 -0.53
N ASN A 55 -9.32 10.54 -1.81
CA ASN A 55 -8.78 9.72 -2.90
C ASN A 55 -7.24 9.84 -2.96
N GLY A 56 -6.56 9.35 -1.91
CA GLY A 56 -5.11 9.47 -1.75
C GLY A 56 -4.67 10.86 -1.28
N GLY A 57 -3.38 11.18 -1.42
CA GLY A 57 -2.81 12.47 -1.09
C GLY A 57 -2.55 12.70 0.40
N TYR A 58 -2.51 11.65 1.21
CA TYR A 58 -2.16 11.67 2.63
C TYR A 58 -1.46 10.36 3.01
N GLY A 59 -0.90 10.30 4.19
CA GLY A 59 -0.15 9.14 4.68
C GLY A 59 1.31 9.49 4.95
N PRO A 60 2.19 8.49 5.00
CA PRO A 60 3.64 8.71 5.08
C PRO A 60 4.15 9.68 4.01
N ASP A 61 5.35 10.16 4.13
CA ASP A 61 5.94 11.29 3.39
C ASP A 61 5.63 11.36 1.89
N TYR A 62 5.60 10.22 1.21
CA TYR A 62 5.30 10.14 -0.22
C TYR A 62 3.80 10.08 -0.54
N GLN A 63 2.95 9.91 0.47
CA GLN A 63 1.49 9.89 0.39
C GLN A 63 0.89 8.74 -0.42
N LEU A 64 -0.30 8.31 -0.01
CA LEU A 64 -1.06 7.28 -0.73
C LEU A 64 -1.41 7.74 -2.15
N LEU A 65 -1.27 6.82 -3.10
CA LEU A 65 -1.70 7.03 -4.48
C LEU A 65 -3.23 7.20 -4.56
N PRO A 66 -3.73 8.00 -5.51
CA PRO A 66 -5.15 7.98 -5.84
C PRO A 66 -5.60 6.57 -6.25
N LEU A 67 -6.78 6.14 -5.82
CA LEU A 67 -7.35 4.87 -6.26
C LEU A 67 -7.71 4.93 -7.74
N ILE A 68 -8.40 5.99 -8.13
CA ILE A 68 -8.95 6.22 -9.47
C ILE A 68 -8.72 7.67 -9.89
N GLY A 69 -8.67 7.92 -11.18
CA GLY A 69 -8.44 9.25 -11.75
C GLY A 69 -7.49 9.19 -12.94
N GLU A 70 -6.99 10.36 -13.32
CA GLU A 70 -6.01 10.48 -14.41
C GLU A 70 -4.58 10.36 -13.87
N GLY A 71 -3.69 9.75 -14.66
CA GLY A 71 -2.26 9.68 -14.38
C GLY A 71 -1.87 8.53 -13.43
N HIS A 72 -1.06 8.86 -12.43
CA HIS A 72 -0.44 7.90 -11.51
C HIS A 72 -1.43 7.48 -10.41
N THR A 73 -2.04 6.32 -10.56
CA THR A 73 -3.06 5.78 -9.66
C THR A 73 -2.71 4.34 -9.24
N ILE A 74 -3.37 3.83 -8.20
CA ILE A 74 -3.26 2.40 -7.82
C ILE A 74 -3.56 1.50 -9.03
N LEU A 75 -4.61 1.82 -9.79
CA LEU A 75 -4.99 1.03 -10.97
C LEU A 75 -3.93 1.03 -12.04
N SER A 76 -3.35 2.21 -12.36
CA SER A 76 -2.31 2.32 -13.37
C SER A 76 -1.04 1.59 -12.96
N GLU A 77 -0.62 1.75 -11.71
CA GLU A 77 0.59 1.11 -11.18
C GLU A 77 0.44 -0.41 -11.09
N TYR A 78 -0.68 -0.89 -10.55
CA TYR A 78 -0.92 -2.33 -10.49
C TYR A 78 -0.88 -2.98 -11.88
N ARG A 79 -1.53 -2.37 -12.86
CA ARG A 79 -1.49 -2.87 -14.24
C ARG A 79 -0.09 -2.84 -14.84
N SER A 80 0.64 -1.74 -14.62
CA SER A 80 2.00 -1.57 -15.12
C SER A 80 2.93 -2.64 -14.54
N GLU A 81 2.92 -2.80 -13.22
CA GLU A 81 3.78 -3.79 -12.55
C GLU A 81 3.42 -5.23 -12.91
N ARG A 82 2.11 -5.56 -12.99
CA ARG A 82 1.67 -6.89 -13.44
C ARG A 82 2.08 -7.19 -14.88
N SER A 83 1.97 -6.20 -15.78
CA SER A 83 2.38 -6.37 -17.18
C SER A 83 3.89 -6.51 -17.31
N ALA A 84 4.65 -5.65 -16.65
CA ALA A 84 6.11 -5.72 -16.67
C ALA A 84 6.61 -7.05 -16.09
N SER A 85 6.07 -7.46 -14.94
CA SER A 85 6.40 -8.74 -14.31
C SER A 85 6.13 -9.95 -15.21
N ALA A 86 5.04 -9.93 -15.99
CA ALA A 86 4.68 -11.01 -16.89
C ALA A 86 5.61 -11.11 -18.14
N GLU A 87 6.31 -10.04 -18.48
CA GLU A 87 7.27 -10.00 -19.60
C GLU A 87 8.69 -10.43 -19.20
N GLU A 88 8.98 -10.47 -17.89
CA GLU A 88 10.27 -10.88 -17.37
C GLU A 88 10.44 -12.41 -17.37
N GLU A 89 11.67 -12.89 -17.56
CA GLU A 89 12.00 -14.31 -17.42
C GLU A 89 11.75 -14.81 -15.98
N THR A 90 11.93 -13.91 -15.02
CA THR A 90 11.63 -14.15 -13.60
C THR A 90 10.52 -13.19 -13.16
N PRO A 91 9.27 -13.63 -13.10
CA PRO A 91 8.18 -12.82 -12.58
C PRO A 91 8.45 -12.36 -11.14
N TYR A 92 8.00 -11.16 -10.83
CA TYR A 92 8.27 -10.56 -9.52
C TYR A 92 7.04 -9.96 -8.83
N TRP A 93 5.95 -9.64 -9.54
CA TRP A 93 4.77 -9.01 -8.92
C TRP A 93 3.61 -10.01 -8.79
N PRO A 94 3.19 -10.35 -7.54
CA PRO A 94 2.10 -11.29 -7.32
C PRO A 94 0.73 -10.71 -7.71
N ALA A 95 -0.20 -11.58 -8.06
CA ALA A 95 -1.61 -11.20 -8.22
C ALA A 95 -2.23 -10.75 -6.90
N ASP A 96 -3.17 -9.81 -6.97
CA ASP A 96 -3.96 -9.26 -5.85
C ASP A 96 -3.12 -8.54 -4.77
N VAL A 97 -1.90 -8.13 -5.12
CA VAL A 97 -1.05 -7.27 -4.30
C VAL A 97 -1.04 -5.86 -4.91
N LEU A 98 -1.70 -4.91 -4.25
CA LEU A 98 -1.92 -3.55 -4.74
C LEU A 98 -0.84 -2.58 -4.27
N PRO A 99 -0.13 -1.87 -5.16
CA PRO A 99 0.73 -0.76 -4.76
C PRO A 99 -0.13 0.40 -4.28
N ILE A 100 0.04 0.82 -3.04
CA ILE A 100 -0.75 1.91 -2.43
C ILE A 100 0.03 3.20 -2.24
N LEU A 101 1.36 3.14 -2.25
CA LEU A 101 2.24 4.28 -2.07
C LEU A 101 3.55 4.03 -2.83
N ASP A 102 4.00 5.01 -3.58
CA ASP A 102 5.27 5.00 -4.30
C ASP A 102 6.35 5.69 -3.45
N TRP A 103 7.32 4.92 -2.97
CA TRP A 103 8.47 5.44 -2.21
C TRP A 103 9.56 6.08 -3.10
N GLY A 104 9.38 6.03 -4.42
CA GLY A 104 10.41 6.40 -5.38
C GLY A 104 11.41 5.26 -5.65
N CYS A 105 12.23 5.45 -6.66
CA CYS A 105 13.26 4.46 -7.07
C CYS A 105 12.71 3.05 -7.36
N GLY A 106 11.44 2.94 -7.74
CA GLY A 106 10.77 1.66 -8.00
C GLY A 106 10.33 0.90 -6.76
N MET A 107 10.36 1.54 -5.58
CA MET A 107 9.91 0.95 -4.32
C MET A 107 8.45 1.32 -4.04
N TYR A 108 7.67 0.38 -3.51
CA TYR A 108 6.26 0.59 -3.19
C TYR A 108 5.90 0.06 -1.80
N ALA A 109 4.98 0.75 -1.12
CA ALA A 109 4.14 0.08 -0.13
C ALA A 109 2.98 -0.59 -0.88
N ALA A 110 2.70 -1.84 -0.56
CA ALA A 110 1.65 -2.60 -1.21
C ALA A 110 0.79 -3.36 -0.19
N VAL A 111 -0.47 -3.62 -0.55
CA VAL A 111 -1.42 -4.37 0.29
C VAL A 111 -1.73 -5.70 -0.36
N ASP A 112 -1.56 -6.79 0.38
CA ASP A 112 -2.05 -8.10 -0.01
C ASP A 112 -3.57 -8.19 0.20
N CYS A 113 -4.33 -8.06 -0.88
CA CYS A 113 -5.79 -8.08 -0.85
C CYS A 113 -6.40 -9.48 -0.60
N ARG A 114 -5.58 -10.54 -0.60
CA ARG A 114 -6.02 -11.90 -0.20
C ARG A 114 -5.84 -12.16 1.30
N SER A 115 -5.04 -11.35 1.97
CA SER A 115 -4.86 -11.45 3.43
C SER A 115 -6.12 -10.99 4.15
N GLU A 116 -6.55 -11.73 5.17
CA GLU A 116 -7.70 -11.37 6.02
C GLU A 116 -7.48 -10.04 6.76
N THR A 117 -6.22 -9.72 7.06
CA THR A 117 -5.83 -8.51 7.78
C THR A 117 -5.36 -7.39 6.87
N ALA A 118 -5.35 -7.61 5.53
CA ALA A 118 -4.77 -6.68 4.56
C ALA A 118 -3.29 -6.38 4.91
N THR A 119 -2.48 -7.43 4.94
CA THR A 119 -1.03 -7.35 5.20
C THR A 119 -0.38 -6.29 4.32
N VAL A 120 0.46 -5.44 4.90
CA VAL A 120 1.21 -4.42 4.17
C VAL A 120 2.62 -4.89 3.90
N LEU A 121 3.03 -4.77 2.65
CA LEU A 121 4.30 -5.24 2.12
C LEU A 121 5.13 -4.05 1.63
N LEU A 122 6.44 -4.20 1.71
CA LEU A 122 7.39 -3.34 1.00
C LEU A 122 7.89 -4.10 -0.22
N PHE A 123 7.74 -3.51 -1.39
CA PHE A 123 8.45 -3.90 -2.61
C PHE A 123 9.70 -3.04 -2.74
N ASP A 124 10.87 -3.67 -2.74
CA ASP A 124 12.16 -3.04 -2.99
C ASP A 124 12.93 -3.88 -4.02
N PRO A 125 13.11 -3.39 -5.26
CA PRO A 125 13.79 -4.15 -6.31
C PRO A 125 15.31 -4.20 -6.13
N ASN A 126 15.91 -3.40 -5.25
CA ASN A 126 17.37 -3.31 -5.14
C ASN A 126 18.06 -4.62 -4.73
N PRO A 127 17.54 -5.43 -3.78
CA PRO A 127 18.16 -6.72 -3.44
C PRO A 127 17.84 -7.84 -4.43
N MET A 128 16.90 -7.64 -5.37
CA MET A 128 16.49 -8.67 -6.32
C MET A 128 17.65 -9.05 -7.27
N THR A 129 17.91 -10.34 -7.35
CA THR A 129 18.88 -10.92 -8.29
C THR A 129 18.17 -11.79 -9.33
N ASP A 130 18.14 -13.10 -9.13
CA ASP A 130 17.51 -14.05 -10.04
C ASP A 130 16.13 -14.55 -9.55
N ASP A 131 15.67 -14.07 -8.39
CA ASP A 131 14.40 -14.44 -7.77
C ASP A 131 13.59 -13.18 -7.43
N GLY A 132 12.41 -13.06 -8.03
CA GLY A 132 11.48 -11.94 -7.77
C GLY A 132 11.00 -11.86 -6.32
N ALA A 133 11.03 -12.97 -5.59
CA ALA A 133 10.65 -13.01 -4.17
C ALA A 133 11.60 -12.19 -3.28
N GLU A 134 12.86 -12.01 -3.69
CA GLU A 134 13.86 -11.23 -2.95
C GLU A 134 13.51 -9.73 -2.84
N ALA A 135 12.57 -9.25 -3.65
CA ALA A 135 12.11 -7.86 -3.63
C ALA A 135 11.00 -7.59 -2.59
N TRP A 136 10.45 -8.62 -1.93
CA TRP A 136 9.28 -8.49 -1.07
C TRP A 136 9.59 -8.66 0.41
N PHE A 137 9.14 -7.69 1.19
CA PHE A 137 9.32 -7.63 2.63
C PHE A 137 7.99 -7.42 3.34
N LEU A 138 7.85 -7.97 4.56
CA LEU A 138 6.71 -7.74 5.44
C LEU A 138 6.90 -6.41 6.17
N ASP A 139 6.11 -5.40 5.82
CA ASP A 139 6.16 -4.09 6.47
C ASP A 139 5.28 -4.05 7.73
N ALA A 140 4.06 -4.57 7.63
CA ALA A 140 3.16 -4.72 8.77
C ALA A 140 2.22 -5.91 8.58
N GLU A 141 1.87 -6.58 9.66
CA GLU A 141 0.95 -7.73 9.65
C GLU A 141 -0.48 -7.34 9.22
N SER A 142 -0.81 -6.06 9.31
CA SER A 142 -2.11 -5.53 8.89
C SER A 142 -2.03 -4.08 8.47
N LEU A 143 -2.99 -3.67 7.63
CA LEU A 143 -3.17 -2.25 7.27
C LEU A 143 -3.49 -1.40 8.51
N THR A 144 -4.17 -1.96 9.51
CA THR A 144 -4.41 -1.30 10.81
C THR A 144 -3.09 -0.95 11.50
N GLU A 145 -2.19 -1.92 11.64
CA GLU A 145 -0.88 -1.73 12.28
C GLU A 145 -0.03 -0.70 11.51
N TRP A 146 -0.01 -0.78 10.19
CA TRP A 146 0.72 0.16 9.35
C TRP A 146 0.23 1.60 9.53
N LEU A 147 -1.09 1.81 9.58
CA LEU A 147 -1.69 3.12 9.84
C LEU A 147 -1.42 3.60 11.27
N GLU A 148 -1.46 2.73 12.27
CA GLU A 148 -1.10 3.08 13.65
C GLU A 148 0.36 3.52 13.77
N THR A 149 1.26 2.86 13.05
CA THR A 149 2.68 3.25 12.96
C THR A 149 2.83 4.67 12.37
N TRP A 150 2.09 4.98 11.30
CA TRP A 150 2.06 6.33 10.75
C TRP A 150 1.46 7.35 11.73
N LEU A 151 0.36 7.00 12.38
CA LEU A 151 -0.28 7.88 13.39
C LEU A 151 0.65 8.19 14.56
N ALA A 152 1.41 7.20 15.01
CA ALA A 152 2.39 7.34 16.09
C ALA A 152 3.70 8.04 15.65
N GLY A 153 3.99 8.08 14.34
CA GLY A 153 5.25 8.63 13.83
C GLY A 153 6.46 7.73 14.12
N THR A 154 6.30 6.41 14.14
CA THR A 154 7.33 5.43 14.50
C THR A 154 7.80 4.56 13.33
N GLY A 155 7.37 4.84 12.09
CA GLY A 155 7.71 4.05 10.92
C GLY A 155 9.19 4.13 10.53
N TRP A 156 9.69 3.07 9.89
CA TRP A 156 11.06 2.98 9.38
C TRP A 156 11.36 4.03 8.29
N TYR A 157 10.34 4.54 7.64
CA TYR A 157 10.42 5.54 6.57
C TYR A 157 10.69 6.97 7.05
N ARG A 158 10.77 7.22 8.35
CA ARG A 158 11.14 8.55 8.89
C ARG A 158 12.59 8.89 8.53
N GLU A 159 12.88 10.17 8.30
CA GLU A 159 14.24 10.63 7.98
C GLU A 159 15.29 10.23 9.02
N ASP A 160 14.89 10.16 10.30
CA ASP A 160 15.76 9.84 11.44
C ASP A 160 15.61 8.38 11.92
N ALA A 161 14.88 7.53 11.19
CA ALA A 161 14.61 6.14 11.61
C ALA A 161 15.89 5.31 11.76
N TYR A 162 16.90 5.56 10.94
CA TYR A 162 18.20 4.85 11.02
C TYR A 162 19.03 5.24 12.27
N GLU A 163 18.69 6.33 12.95
CA GLU A 163 19.31 6.71 14.22
C GLU A 163 18.61 6.10 15.44
N ASP A 164 17.42 5.51 15.23
CA ASP A 164 16.60 4.91 16.28
C ASP A 164 16.78 3.39 16.31
N GLU A 165 17.50 2.90 17.31
CA GLU A 165 17.76 1.46 17.52
C GLU A 165 16.48 0.61 17.74
N ASN A 166 15.34 1.26 18.00
CA ASN A 166 14.06 0.57 18.20
C ASN A 166 13.24 0.43 16.93
N VAL A 167 13.66 1.05 15.82
CA VAL A 167 13.00 0.91 14.51
C VAL A 167 13.66 -0.23 13.75
N ALA A 168 12.90 -1.32 13.55
CA ALA A 168 13.30 -2.42 12.69
C ALA A 168 12.93 -2.13 11.23
N TYR A 169 13.81 -2.51 10.32
CA TYR A 169 13.47 -2.57 8.89
C TYR A 169 12.63 -3.83 8.62
N PRO A 170 11.76 -3.81 7.56
CA PRO A 170 10.95 -4.96 7.20
C PRO A 170 11.76 -6.23 6.95
N ASP A 171 11.26 -7.36 7.45
CA ASP A 171 11.82 -8.69 7.20
C ASP A 171 11.32 -9.25 5.85
N PRO A 172 12.04 -10.21 5.23
CA PRO A 172 11.55 -10.87 4.03
C PRO A 172 10.14 -11.45 4.18
N TRP A 173 9.31 -11.30 3.15
CA TRP A 173 7.96 -11.86 3.15
C TRP A 173 7.98 -13.35 2.77
N ASP A 174 7.73 -14.22 3.72
CA ASP A 174 7.83 -15.68 3.57
C ASP A 174 6.93 -16.26 2.46
N MET A 175 5.82 -15.59 2.14
CA MET A 175 4.88 -16.05 1.12
C MET A 175 5.23 -15.58 -0.30
N ALA A 176 6.24 -14.72 -0.48
CA ALA A 176 6.52 -14.07 -1.76
C ALA A 176 6.67 -15.07 -2.91
N ALA A 177 7.53 -16.06 -2.77
CA ALA A 177 7.79 -17.05 -3.81
C ALA A 177 6.54 -17.84 -4.22
N SER A 178 5.72 -18.28 -3.26
CA SER A 178 4.49 -19.02 -3.54
C SER A 178 3.43 -18.16 -4.22
N ARG A 179 3.32 -16.87 -3.82
CA ARG A 179 2.36 -15.93 -4.39
C ARG A 179 2.73 -15.48 -5.80
N ILE A 180 4.01 -15.38 -6.11
CA ILE A 180 4.49 -15.06 -7.47
C ILE A 180 4.28 -16.23 -8.43
N ALA A 181 4.38 -17.47 -7.94
CA ALA A 181 4.24 -18.69 -8.74
C ALA A 181 2.78 -19.02 -9.14
N GLU A 182 1.77 -18.36 -8.59
CA GLU A 182 0.36 -18.51 -8.92
C GLU A 182 -0.01 -17.75 -10.19
#